data_07c2465dd620d580cc585a62fb1b027a
#
_entry.id   07c2465dd620d580cc585a62fb1b027a
#
_cell.length_a   1.000
_cell.length_b   1.000
_cell.length_c   1.000
_cell.angle_alpha   90.00
_cell.angle_beta   90.00
_cell.angle_gamma   90.00
#
_symmetry.space_group_name_H-M   'P 1'
#
loop_
_entity.id
_entity.type
_entity.pdbx_description
1 polymer ?
#
loop_
_entity_poly.entity_id
_entity_poly.type
_entity_poly.pdbx_seq_one_letter_code
_entity_poly.pdbx_strand_id
1 'polypeptide(L)'
;MAPPEEMLAHPASGLIQDFLGKFINTPSHKALTAADFMRTGVYTVSLHRGTNECVRKMQRYNVDTLIVVDDAGRYAGTVSIADIRLNGHVVTDIAPLVRTATPTVHSGYDAKGCFEQLISSGASYLVVLGEAEQVEGIITKTSMASAMAEQLWG
;
A
#
# COMPACT_ATOMS: atom_id res chain seq x y z
N MET A 1 -20.78 12.78 -18.91
CA MET A 1 -19.39 13.01 -19.39
C MET A 1 -18.62 13.76 -18.33
N ALA A 2 -17.42 13.29 -18.01
CA ALA A 2 -16.60 13.96 -17.00
C ALA A 2 -16.20 15.35 -17.48
N PRO A 3 -16.19 16.37 -16.60
CA PRO A 3 -15.75 17.71 -16.97
C PRO A 3 -14.29 17.69 -17.47
N PRO A 4 -13.97 18.43 -18.54
CA PRO A 4 -12.59 18.47 -19.04
C PRO A 4 -11.56 18.94 -18.02
N GLU A 5 -11.94 19.84 -17.12
CA GLU A 5 -11.06 20.32 -16.08
C GLU A 5 -10.61 19.20 -15.14
N GLU A 6 -11.51 18.30 -14.81
CA GLU A 6 -11.21 17.17 -13.93
C GLU A 6 -10.21 16.22 -14.58
N MET A 7 -10.40 15.95 -15.87
CA MET A 7 -9.45 15.12 -16.62
C MET A 7 -8.08 15.76 -16.76
N LEU A 8 -8.05 17.07 -16.97
CA LEU A 8 -6.79 17.80 -17.09
C LEU A 8 -6.04 17.85 -15.75
N ALA A 9 -6.76 17.92 -14.64
CA ALA A 9 -6.15 17.95 -13.32
C ALA A 9 -5.52 16.61 -12.93
N HIS A 10 -6.16 15.49 -13.30
CA HIS A 10 -5.71 14.15 -12.89
C HIS A 10 -5.80 13.14 -14.04
N PRO A 11 -5.15 13.41 -15.19
CA PRO A 11 -5.35 12.57 -16.37
C PRO A 11 -4.85 11.14 -16.19
N ALA A 12 -3.68 10.96 -15.58
CA ALA A 12 -3.11 9.62 -15.36
C ALA A 12 -3.97 8.80 -14.40
N SER A 13 -4.45 9.42 -13.34
CA SER A 13 -5.29 8.76 -12.35
C SER A 13 -6.63 8.33 -12.94
N GLY A 14 -7.25 9.20 -13.75
CA GLY A 14 -8.51 8.88 -14.42
C GLY A 14 -8.39 7.73 -15.41
N LEU A 15 -7.31 7.73 -16.20
CA LEU A 15 -7.05 6.65 -17.15
C LEU A 15 -6.81 5.32 -16.47
N ILE A 16 -6.05 5.32 -15.37
CA ILE A 16 -5.77 4.11 -14.61
C ILE A 16 -7.05 3.57 -14.00
N GLN A 17 -7.89 4.43 -13.41
CA GLN A 17 -9.16 4.01 -12.82
C GLN A 17 -10.09 3.38 -13.86
N ASP A 18 -10.22 4.00 -15.04
CA ASP A 18 -11.06 3.47 -16.11
C ASP A 18 -10.55 2.14 -16.60
N PHE A 19 -9.25 2.01 -16.80
CA PHE A 19 -8.62 0.79 -17.28
C PHE A 19 -8.80 -0.35 -16.26
N LEU A 20 -8.54 -0.08 -14.99
CA LEU A 20 -8.67 -1.06 -13.92
C LEU A 20 -10.11 -1.53 -13.77
N GLY A 21 -11.06 -0.60 -13.81
CA GLY A 21 -12.47 -0.94 -13.69
C GLY A 21 -12.94 -1.86 -14.82
N LYS A 22 -12.55 -1.54 -16.05
CA LYS A 22 -12.90 -2.36 -17.20
C LYS A 22 -12.27 -3.75 -17.13
N PHE A 23 -10.99 -3.82 -16.75
CA PHE A 23 -10.28 -5.09 -16.65
C PHE A 23 -10.91 -6.00 -15.59
N ILE A 24 -11.15 -5.46 -14.39
CA ILE A 24 -11.66 -6.22 -13.26
C ILE A 24 -13.07 -6.73 -13.51
N ASN A 25 -13.88 -5.94 -14.23
CA ASN A 25 -15.27 -6.30 -14.51
C ASN A 25 -15.45 -7.14 -15.77
N THR A 26 -14.39 -7.51 -16.47
CA THR A 26 -14.47 -8.34 -17.67
C THR A 26 -14.70 -9.81 -17.28
N PRO A 27 -15.81 -10.44 -17.73
CA PRO A 27 -16.12 -11.80 -17.30
C PRO A 27 -15.16 -12.87 -17.79
N SER A 28 -14.38 -12.59 -18.82
CA SER A 28 -13.44 -13.55 -19.41
C SER A 28 -12.19 -13.78 -18.56
N HIS A 29 -11.94 -12.95 -17.56
CA HIS A 29 -10.77 -13.12 -16.70
C HIS A 29 -11.13 -13.98 -15.50
N LYS A 30 -10.20 -14.83 -15.09
CA LYS A 30 -10.40 -15.62 -13.87
C LYS A 30 -10.41 -14.68 -12.65
N ALA A 31 -10.97 -15.16 -11.56
CA ALA A 31 -11.02 -14.39 -10.32
C ALA A 31 -9.61 -14.09 -9.84
N LEU A 32 -9.32 -12.79 -9.68
CA LEU A 32 -8.04 -12.30 -9.19
C LEU A 32 -8.20 -11.83 -7.75
N THR A 33 -7.13 -11.96 -6.98
CA THR A 33 -7.11 -11.60 -5.56
C THR A 33 -6.02 -10.57 -5.29
N ALA A 34 -6.00 -10.06 -4.05
CA ALA A 34 -4.97 -9.13 -3.60
C ALA A 34 -3.56 -9.68 -3.86
N ALA A 35 -3.36 -10.98 -3.65
CA ALA A 35 -2.06 -11.62 -3.88
C ALA A 35 -1.58 -11.49 -5.33
N ASP A 36 -2.49 -11.41 -6.28
CA ASP A 36 -2.15 -11.27 -7.71
C ASP A 36 -1.64 -9.88 -8.07
N PHE A 37 -1.98 -8.87 -7.29
CA PHE A 37 -1.65 -7.47 -7.56
C PHE A 37 -0.63 -6.88 -6.61
N MET A 38 -0.33 -7.55 -5.51
CA MET A 38 0.57 -6.99 -4.51
C MET A 38 2.02 -7.00 -4.98
N ARG A 39 2.76 -6.01 -4.48
CA ARG A 39 4.21 -5.99 -4.58
C ARG A 39 4.77 -6.59 -3.30
N THR A 40 5.69 -7.52 -3.44
CA THR A 40 6.43 -8.11 -2.32
C THR A 40 7.73 -7.33 -2.11
N GLY A 41 8.51 -7.69 -1.11
CA GLY A 41 9.77 -6.99 -0.85
C GLY A 41 9.56 -5.63 -0.21
N VAL A 42 8.49 -5.45 0.53
CA VAL A 42 8.22 -4.21 1.27
C VAL A 42 9.19 -4.05 2.43
N TYR A 43 9.45 -2.81 2.80
CA TYR A 43 10.39 -2.52 3.88
C TYR A 43 9.63 -2.42 5.20
N THR A 44 9.92 -3.33 6.09
CA THR A 44 9.28 -3.39 7.41
C THR A 44 10.28 -3.10 8.51
N VAL A 45 9.78 -2.73 9.67
CA VAL A 45 10.60 -2.46 10.85
C VAL A 45 9.82 -2.92 12.08
N SER A 46 10.56 -3.36 13.10
CA SER A 46 9.95 -3.77 14.37
C SER A 46 9.44 -2.55 15.14
N LEU A 47 8.34 -2.74 15.85
CA LEU A 47 7.71 -1.73 16.71
C LEU A 47 8.69 -1.12 17.72
N HIS A 48 9.70 -1.88 18.13
CA HIS A 48 10.65 -1.46 19.18
C HIS A 48 11.96 -0.90 18.64
N ARG A 49 12.06 -0.63 17.35
CA ARG A 49 13.27 -0.05 16.77
C ARG A 49 13.39 1.43 17.11
N GLY A 50 14.62 1.92 17.14
CA GLY A 50 14.89 3.33 17.41
C GLY A 50 14.58 4.22 16.22
N THR A 51 14.32 5.50 16.49
CA THR A 51 13.99 6.47 15.44
C THR A 51 15.13 6.67 14.44
N ASN A 52 16.38 6.74 14.93
CA ASN A 52 17.54 6.91 14.07
C ASN A 52 17.74 5.75 13.11
N GLU A 53 17.51 4.53 13.58
CA GLU A 53 17.61 3.33 12.76
C GLU A 53 16.56 3.33 11.66
N CYS A 54 15.34 3.77 11.97
CA CYS A 54 14.27 3.91 10.98
C CYS A 54 14.62 4.94 9.90
N VAL A 55 15.17 6.09 10.30
CA VAL A 55 15.59 7.14 9.35
C VAL A 55 16.67 6.60 8.42
N ARG A 56 17.67 5.88 8.96
CA ARG A 56 18.72 5.28 8.13
C ARG A 56 18.13 4.30 7.12
N LYS A 57 17.18 3.49 7.54
CA LYS A 57 16.52 2.53 6.66
C LYS A 57 15.74 3.23 5.56
N MET A 58 15.03 4.31 5.91
CA MET A 58 14.31 5.12 4.93
C MET A 58 15.26 5.73 3.90
N GLN A 59 16.41 6.24 4.35
CA GLN A 59 17.42 6.80 3.46
C GLN A 59 18.04 5.74 2.56
N ARG A 60 18.34 4.57 3.13
CA ARG A 60 18.94 3.46 2.38
C ARG A 60 18.08 3.00 1.22
N TYR A 61 16.77 2.92 1.44
CA TYR A 61 15.83 2.42 0.44
C TYR A 61 15.05 3.51 -0.27
N ASN A 62 15.37 4.76 0.02
CA ASN A 62 14.75 5.93 -0.59
C ASN A 62 13.22 5.92 -0.46
N VAL A 63 12.76 5.68 0.76
CA VAL A 63 11.34 5.70 1.11
C VAL A 63 11.13 6.67 2.27
N ASP A 64 9.92 7.18 2.42
CA ASP A 64 9.57 8.10 3.49
C ASP A 64 8.63 7.49 4.52
N THR A 65 8.27 6.23 4.35
CA THR A 65 7.37 5.50 5.25
C THR A 65 7.82 4.06 5.33
N LEU A 66 7.73 3.50 6.54
CA LEU A 66 8.02 2.08 6.76
C LEU A 66 6.77 1.41 7.34
N ILE A 67 6.57 0.16 6.96
CA ILE A 67 5.52 -0.67 7.56
C ILE A 67 6.07 -1.23 8.87
N VAL A 68 5.28 -1.14 9.93
CA VAL A 68 5.70 -1.53 11.27
C VAL A 68 5.04 -2.86 11.65
N VAL A 69 5.83 -3.79 12.15
CA VAL A 69 5.35 -5.09 12.62
C VAL A 69 5.68 -5.26 14.10
N ASP A 70 4.89 -6.09 14.77
CA ASP A 70 5.12 -6.43 16.18
C ASP A 70 6.12 -7.57 16.31
N ASP A 71 6.36 -8.04 17.54
CA ASP A 71 7.32 -9.10 17.81
C ASP A 71 6.97 -10.44 17.15
N ALA A 72 5.70 -10.65 16.83
CA ALA A 72 5.24 -11.85 16.13
C ALA A 72 5.24 -11.69 14.61
N GLY A 73 5.68 -10.54 14.09
CA GLY A 73 5.69 -10.26 12.66
C GLY A 73 4.34 -9.81 12.12
N ARG A 74 3.38 -9.52 12.98
CA ARG A 74 2.06 -9.06 12.57
C ARG A 74 2.05 -7.55 12.32
N TYR A 75 1.18 -7.13 11.43
CA TYR A 75 1.05 -5.71 11.08
C TYR A 75 0.65 -4.88 12.32
N ALA A 76 1.42 -3.85 12.61
CA ALA A 76 1.14 -2.93 13.72
C ALA A 76 0.76 -1.53 13.24
N GLY A 77 1.11 -1.16 12.02
CA GLY A 77 0.83 0.16 11.48
C GLY A 77 1.92 0.64 10.55
N THR A 78 2.04 1.96 10.42
CA THR A 78 3.09 2.59 9.61
C THR A 78 3.74 3.73 10.38
N VAL A 79 4.98 4.06 10.02
CA VAL A 79 5.69 5.22 10.58
C VAL A 79 6.25 6.04 9.43
N SER A 80 6.08 7.37 9.50
CA SER A 80 6.55 8.28 8.47
C SER A 80 7.75 9.08 8.94
N ILE A 81 8.57 9.54 7.97
CA ILE A 81 9.71 10.41 8.26
C ILE A 81 9.24 11.74 8.88
N ALA A 82 8.07 12.23 8.47
CA ALA A 82 7.52 13.47 9.01
C ALA A 82 7.23 13.35 10.50
N ASP A 83 6.62 12.25 10.92
CA ASP A 83 6.34 12.01 12.34
C ASP A 83 7.62 11.86 13.16
N ILE A 84 8.63 11.20 12.60
CA ILE A 84 9.93 11.05 13.28
C ILE A 84 10.61 12.40 13.43
N ARG A 85 10.58 13.24 12.41
CA ARG A 85 11.19 14.58 12.48
C ARG A 85 10.53 15.47 13.53
N LEU A 86 9.20 15.36 13.65
CA LEU A 86 8.46 16.18 14.61
C LEU A 86 8.64 15.70 16.06
N ASN A 87 8.72 14.40 16.27
CA ASN A 87 8.62 13.82 17.62
C ASN A 87 9.77 12.88 18.00
N GLY A 88 10.69 12.58 17.09
CA GLY A 88 11.72 11.58 17.32
C GLY A 88 12.68 11.90 18.45
N HIS A 89 12.82 13.16 18.82
CA HIS A 89 13.71 13.60 19.90
C HIS A 89 13.12 13.37 21.30
N VAL A 90 11.82 13.10 21.38
CA VAL A 90 11.14 12.89 22.67
C VAL A 90 10.78 11.42 22.91
N VAL A 91 11.07 10.53 21.95
CA VAL A 91 10.78 9.09 22.07
C VAL A 91 12.05 8.28 21.83
N THR A 92 12.17 7.13 22.48
CA THR A 92 13.32 6.25 22.32
C THR A 92 13.11 5.24 21.20
N ASP A 93 11.88 4.80 20.99
CA ASP A 93 11.53 3.93 19.88
C ASP A 93 10.33 4.49 19.12
N ILE A 94 9.97 3.83 18.02
CA ILE A 94 8.94 4.33 17.13
C ILE A 94 7.51 4.01 17.57
N ALA A 95 7.33 3.19 18.61
CA ALA A 95 6.00 2.73 19.00
C ALA A 95 4.98 3.87 19.17
N PRO A 96 5.32 4.99 19.86
CA PRO A 96 4.35 6.09 20.00
C PRO A 96 4.04 6.82 18.69
N LEU A 97 4.84 6.64 17.65
CA LEU A 97 4.70 7.35 16.37
C LEU A 97 3.98 6.52 15.32
N VAL A 98 3.64 5.29 15.63
CA VAL A 98 3.00 4.37 14.68
C VAL A 98 1.54 4.77 14.47
N ARG A 99 1.13 4.83 13.22
CA ARG A 99 -0.25 5.14 12.83
C ARG A 99 -0.89 3.94 12.18
N THR A 100 -2.20 3.78 12.40
CA THR A 100 -2.98 2.65 11.88
C THR A 100 -4.01 3.06 10.85
N ALA A 101 -3.85 4.26 10.26
CA ALA A 101 -4.82 4.79 9.30
C ALA A 101 -4.77 4.13 7.93
N THR A 102 -3.67 3.45 7.58
CA THR A 102 -3.54 2.80 6.28
C THR A 102 -4.48 1.60 6.19
N PRO A 103 -5.31 1.52 5.13
CA PRO A 103 -6.22 0.38 5.00
C PRO A 103 -5.49 -0.92 4.71
N THR A 104 -6.04 -2.01 5.19
CA THR A 104 -5.50 -3.35 5.01
C THR A 104 -6.50 -4.27 4.33
N VAL A 105 -6.01 -5.26 3.61
CA VAL A 105 -6.83 -6.32 3.02
C VAL A 105 -6.10 -7.65 3.20
N HIS A 106 -6.85 -8.73 3.23
CA HIS A 106 -6.24 -10.06 3.24
C HIS A 106 -5.85 -10.49 1.82
N SER A 107 -4.85 -11.36 1.72
CA SER A 107 -4.31 -11.79 0.43
C SER A 107 -5.34 -12.48 -0.45
N GLY A 108 -6.35 -13.09 0.14
CA GLY A 108 -7.43 -13.75 -0.59
C GLY A 108 -8.60 -12.85 -0.98
N TYR A 109 -8.55 -11.56 -0.63
CA TYR A 109 -9.62 -10.64 -0.95
C TYR A 109 -9.68 -10.38 -2.45
N ASP A 110 -10.89 -10.20 -3.01
CA ASP A 110 -11.02 -10.07 -4.46
C ASP A 110 -10.43 -8.74 -4.98
N ALA A 111 -9.98 -8.77 -6.23
CA ALA A 111 -9.33 -7.61 -6.85
C ALA A 111 -10.24 -6.41 -6.95
N LYS A 112 -11.53 -6.65 -7.25
CA LYS A 112 -12.51 -5.57 -7.36
C LYS A 112 -12.67 -4.85 -6.03
N GLY A 113 -12.78 -5.61 -4.94
CA GLY A 113 -12.87 -5.03 -3.60
C GLY A 113 -11.61 -4.26 -3.22
N CYS A 114 -10.44 -4.75 -3.59
CA CYS A 114 -9.18 -4.04 -3.37
C CYS A 114 -9.17 -2.70 -4.12
N PHE A 115 -9.57 -2.71 -5.38
CA PHE A 115 -9.64 -1.49 -6.18
C PHE A 115 -10.60 -0.47 -5.57
N GLU A 116 -11.80 -0.93 -5.21
CA GLU A 116 -12.80 -0.05 -4.60
C GLU A 116 -12.30 0.55 -3.29
N GLN A 117 -11.64 -0.24 -2.46
CA GLN A 117 -11.11 0.23 -1.19
C GLN A 117 -9.98 1.22 -1.38
N LEU A 118 -9.09 0.98 -2.35
CA LEU A 118 -8.00 1.89 -2.65
C LEU A 118 -8.53 3.25 -3.10
N ILE A 119 -9.56 3.25 -3.94
CA ILE A 119 -10.14 4.50 -4.45
C ILE A 119 -10.96 5.21 -3.37
N SER A 120 -11.82 4.50 -2.66
CA SER A 120 -12.73 5.13 -1.69
C SER A 120 -12.02 5.65 -0.45
N SER A 121 -10.93 5.00 -0.04
CA SER A 121 -10.17 5.45 1.13
C SER A 121 -9.28 6.65 0.84
N GLY A 122 -8.96 6.91 -0.42
CA GLY A 122 -8.01 7.94 -0.80
C GLY A 122 -6.57 7.65 -0.41
N ALA A 123 -6.30 6.44 0.07
CA ALA A 123 -4.95 6.04 0.49
C ALA A 123 -4.04 5.83 -0.72
N SER A 124 -2.74 5.99 -0.51
CA SER A 124 -1.76 5.75 -1.56
C SER A 124 -1.53 4.27 -1.82
N TYR A 125 -1.82 3.42 -0.84
CA TYR A 125 -1.62 1.98 -0.95
C TYR A 125 -2.47 1.25 0.08
N LEU A 126 -2.65 -0.06 -0.15
CA LEU A 126 -3.24 -1.00 0.80
C LEU A 126 -2.13 -1.93 1.30
N VAL A 127 -2.18 -2.30 2.57
CA VAL A 127 -1.29 -3.33 3.11
C VAL A 127 -1.98 -4.68 2.99
N VAL A 128 -1.30 -5.66 2.41
CA VAL A 128 -1.84 -7.00 2.22
C VAL A 128 -1.34 -7.90 3.34
N LEU A 129 -2.28 -8.53 4.03
CA LEU A 129 -2.01 -9.37 5.19
C LEU A 129 -2.33 -10.83 4.90
N GLY A 130 -1.52 -11.73 5.47
CA GLY A 130 -1.78 -13.16 5.44
C GLY A 130 -2.75 -13.57 6.54
N GLU A 131 -2.97 -14.88 6.68
CA GLU A 131 -3.93 -15.45 7.64
C GLU A 131 -3.58 -15.11 9.10
N ALA A 132 -2.29 -15.01 9.41
CA ALA A 132 -1.83 -14.70 10.76
C ALA A 132 -1.57 -13.19 10.94
N GLU A 133 -2.16 -12.35 10.08
CA GLU A 133 -2.00 -10.88 10.09
C GLU A 133 -0.57 -10.43 9.79
N GLN A 134 0.26 -11.30 9.23
CA GLN A 134 1.61 -10.92 8.81
C GLN A 134 1.56 -10.12 7.49
N VAL A 135 2.48 -9.20 7.34
CA VAL A 135 2.58 -8.37 6.14
C VAL A 135 3.12 -9.22 4.98
N GLU A 136 2.36 -9.32 3.89
CA GLU A 136 2.78 -10.05 2.69
C GLU A 136 3.19 -9.13 1.56
N GLY A 137 2.57 -7.97 1.46
CA GLY A 137 2.89 -7.03 0.40
C GLY A 137 2.08 -5.76 0.50
N ILE A 138 2.16 -4.94 -0.53
CA ILE A 138 1.33 -3.74 -0.67
C ILE A 138 0.71 -3.70 -2.06
N ILE A 139 -0.44 -3.04 -2.17
CA ILE A 139 -1.09 -2.78 -3.44
C ILE A 139 -1.14 -1.28 -3.66
N THR A 140 -0.61 -0.84 -4.78
CA THR A 140 -0.70 0.55 -5.24
C THR A 140 -1.44 0.58 -6.56
N LYS A 141 -1.86 1.76 -7.02
CA LYS A 141 -2.44 1.89 -8.35
C LYS A 141 -1.47 1.40 -9.42
N THR A 142 -0.18 1.71 -9.24
CA THR A 142 0.87 1.28 -10.16
C THR A 142 1.04 -0.24 -10.16
N SER A 143 1.02 -0.88 -8.98
CA SER A 143 1.15 -2.34 -8.92
C SER A 143 -0.04 -3.05 -9.57
N MET A 144 -1.24 -2.50 -9.44
CA MET A 144 -2.40 -3.04 -10.12
C MET A 144 -2.27 -2.91 -11.63
N ALA A 145 -1.86 -1.74 -12.11
CA ALA A 145 -1.66 -1.51 -13.53
C ALA A 145 -0.58 -2.43 -14.11
N SER A 146 0.53 -2.62 -13.39
CA SER A 146 1.62 -3.50 -13.83
C SER A 146 1.17 -4.95 -13.91
N ALA A 147 0.43 -5.43 -12.93
CA ALA A 147 -0.07 -6.80 -12.92
C ALA A 147 -1.04 -7.04 -14.08
N MET A 148 -1.89 -6.06 -14.37
CA MET A 148 -2.82 -6.15 -15.50
C MET A 148 -2.08 -6.17 -16.84
N ALA A 149 -1.03 -5.36 -16.99
CA ALA A 149 -0.22 -5.35 -18.19
C ALA A 149 0.44 -6.71 -18.43
N GLU A 150 0.95 -7.35 -17.37
CA GLU A 150 1.50 -8.69 -17.46
C GLU A 150 0.47 -9.72 -17.92
N GLN A 151 -0.76 -9.62 -17.41
CA GLN A 151 -1.85 -10.51 -17.79
C GLN A 151 -2.22 -10.35 -19.28
N LEU A 152 -2.15 -9.11 -19.80
CA LEU A 152 -2.55 -8.82 -21.17
C LEU A 152 -1.43 -9.09 -22.19
N TRP A 153 -0.17 -8.85 -21.84
CA TRP A 153 0.95 -8.90 -22.78
C TRP A 153 2.10 -9.80 -22.36
N GLY A 154 2.05 -10.32 -21.16
CA GLY A 154 3.02 -11.26 -20.65
C GLY A 154 2.60 -12.67 -20.86
#